data_c7046d91871a39c484d0015c989384fa
#
_entry.id   c7046d91871a39c484d0015c989384fa
#
_cell.length_a   1.000
_cell.length_b   1.000
_cell.length_c   1.000
_cell.angle_alpha   90.00
_cell.angle_beta   90.00
_cell.angle_gamma   90.00
#
_symmetry.space_group_name_H-M   'P 1'
#
loop_
_entity.id
_entity.type
_entity.pdbx_description
1 polymer ?
#
loop_
_entity_poly.entity_id
_entity_poly.type
_entity_poly.pdbx_seq_one_letter_code
_entity_poly.pdbx_strand_id
1 'polypeptide(L)'
;MICKGLFIFKNIKRKDGGEFINQQGQKVSYKPSYEVKFDEMLDGEAFERKIKVSEEEGDLIQILSTFKTYQKVIFDFDVGFNSKGITLKLIDASDKEVVQK
;
A
#
# COMPACT_ATOMS: atom_id res chain seq x y z
N MET A 1 -9.99 0.90 12.74
CA MET A 1 -8.96 1.55 13.57
C MET A 1 -7.88 2.12 12.66
N ILE A 2 -7.51 3.36 12.90
CA ILE A 2 -6.51 4.04 12.07
C ILE A 2 -5.16 3.99 12.77
N CYS A 3 -4.14 3.51 12.06
CA CYS A 3 -2.77 3.47 12.58
C CYS A 3 -1.87 4.27 11.66
N LYS A 4 -1.01 5.09 12.24
CA LYS A 4 -0.05 5.92 11.52
C LYS A 4 1.35 5.42 11.80
N GLY A 5 2.17 5.34 10.75
CA GLY A 5 3.56 4.91 10.91
C GLY A 5 4.50 5.64 9.97
N LEU A 6 5.78 5.62 10.33
CA LEU A 6 6.86 6.17 9.52
C LEU A 6 7.57 5.04 8.80
N PHE A 7 7.69 5.18 7.48
CA PHE A 7 8.27 4.14 6.64
C PHE A 7 9.23 4.75 5.62
N ILE A 8 9.97 3.89 4.94
CA ILE A 8 10.86 4.29 3.84
C ILE A 8 10.21 3.81 2.54
N PHE A 9 9.80 4.75 1.69
CA PHE A 9 9.17 4.42 0.42
C PHE A 9 10.19 3.82 -0.54
N LYS A 10 9.82 2.77 -1.26
CA LYS A 10 10.69 2.16 -2.26
C LYS A 10 10.16 2.37 -3.66
N ASN A 11 8.98 1.86 -3.98
CA ASN A 11 8.40 2.10 -5.29
C ASN A 11 6.90 1.83 -5.30
N ILE A 12 6.26 2.25 -6.38
CA ILE A 12 4.87 1.91 -6.68
C ILE A 12 4.84 1.37 -8.10
N LYS A 13 4.15 0.26 -8.31
CA LYS A 13 4.07 -0.41 -9.59
C LYS A 13 2.64 -0.74 -9.93
N ARG A 14 2.22 -0.39 -11.14
CA ARG A 14 0.89 -0.75 -11.62
C ARG A 14 0.87 -2.21 -12.04
N LYS A 15 -0.19 -2.90 -11.65
CA LYS A 15 -0.45 -4.27 -12.08
C LYS A 15 -1.75 -4.29 -12.87
N ASP A 16 -1.69 -4.81 -14.08
CA ASP A 16 -2.86 -4.89 -14.94
C ASP A 16 -3.88 -5.86 -14.39
N GLY A 17 -5.14 -5.56 -14.64
CA GLY A 17 -6.21 -6.50 -14.38
C GLY A 17 -6.20 -7.65 -15.38
N GLY A 18 -7.07 -8.59 -15.19
CA GLY A 18 -7.17 -9.72 -16.06
C GLY A 18 -8.26 -10.68 -15.64
N GLU A 19 -8.18 -11.89 -16.18
CA GLU A 19 -9.15 -12.92 -15.90
C GLU A 19 -8.42 -14.24 -15.68
N PHE A 20 -9.00 -15.09 -14.85
CA PHE A 20 -8.49 -16.44 -14.67
C PHE A 20 -9.65 -17.37 -14.35
N ILE A 21 -9.42 -18.67 -14.51
CA ILE A 21 -10.40 -19.69 -14.18
C ILE A 21 -10.01 -20.30 -12.84
N ASN A 22 -10.93 -20.24 -11.88
CA ASN A 22 -10.68 -20.78 -10.56
C ASN A 22 -10.81 -22.30 -10.53
N GLN A 23 -10.61 -22.90 -9.36
CA GLN A 23 -10.65 -24.35 -9.21
C GLN A 23 -12.02 -24.96 -9.49
N GLN A 24 -13.09 -24.19 -9.39
CA GLN A 24 -14.43 -24.64 -9.71
C GLN A 24 -14.78 -24.44 -11.19
N GLY A 25 -13.84 -24.01 -12.01
CA GLY A 25 -14.07 -23.77 -13.42
C GLY A 25 -14.79 -22.48 -13.73
N GLN A 26 -14.90 -21.58 -12.77
CA GLN A 26 -15.55 -20.29 -12.95
C GLN A 26 -14.55 -19.23 -13.40
N LYS A 27 -14.99 -18.38 -14.33
CA LYS A 27 -14.18 -17.27 -14.80
C LYS A 27 -14.24 -16.13 -13.80
N VAL A 28 -13.08 -15.72 -13.30
CA VAL A 28 -12.96 -14.64 -12.32
C VAL A 28 -12.18 -13.50 -12.94
N SER A 29 -12.76 -12.30 -12.89
CA SER A 29 -12.11 -11.08 -13.36
C SER A 29 -11.55 -10.30 -12.17
N TYR A 30 -10.39 -9.66 -12.36
CA TYR A 30 -9.83 -8.77 -11.35
C TYR A 30 -9.42 -7.46 -11.99
N LYS A 31 -9.57 -6.39 -11.21
CA LYS A 31 -9.29 -5.03 -11.67
C LYS A 31 -7.80 -4.71 -11.57
N PRO A 32 -7.30 -3.75 -12.36
CA PRO A 32 -5.95 -3.24 -12.17
C PRO A 32 -5.77 -2.70 -10.76
N SER A 33 -4.56 -2.77 -10.27
CA SER A 33 -4.21 -2.26 -8.96
C SER A 33 -2.76 -1.81 -8.96
N TYR A 34 -2.35 -1.20 -7.85
CA TYR A 34 -0.97 -0.77 -7.66
C TYR A 34 -0.38 -1.51 -6.48
N GLU A 35 0.88 -1.89 -6.62
CA GLU A 35 1.64 -2.49 -5.53
C GLU A 35 2.64 -1.46 -5.01
N VAL A 36 2.56 -1.17 -3.72
CA VAL A 36 3.46 -0.23 -3.07
C VAL A 36 4.44 -1.02 -2.23
N LYS A 37 5.73 -0.82 -2.47
CA LYS A 37 6.80 -1.42 -1.67
C LYS A 37 7.41 -0.35 -0.78
N PHE A 38 7.63 -0.72 0.47
CA PHE A 38 8.23 0.17 1.46
C PHE A 38 8.94 -0.65 2.52
N ASP A 39 9.87 -0.01 3.24
CA ASP A 39 10.54 -0.65 4.35
C ASP A 39 9.95 -0.17 5.67
N GLU A 40 9.70 -1.11 6.54
CA GLU A 40 9.38 -0.87 7.94
C GLU A 40 10.66 -1.04 8.76
N MET A 41 11.01 -0.03 9.55
CA MET A 41 12.21 -0.09 10.39
C MET A 41 11.85 -0.60 11.77
N LEU A 42 12.43 -1.74 12.14
CA LEU A 42 12.22 -2.36 13.45
C LEU A 42 13.58 -2.68 14.07
N ASP A 43 13.86 -2.09 15.21
CA ASP A 43 15.12 -2.32 15.96
C ASP A 43 16.36 -2.13 15.09
N GLY A 44 16.36 -1.11 14.25
CA GLY A 44 17.48 -0.80 13.37
C GLY A 44 17.56 -1.65 12.11
N GLU A 45 16.63 -2.56 11.91
CA GLU A 45 16.59 -3.40 10.71
C GLU A 45 15.44 -2.98 9.81
N ALA A 46 15.68 -3.07 8.50
CA ALA A 46 14.67 -2.75 7.50
C ALA A 46 13.98 -4.02 7.02
N PHE A 47 12.67 -4.03 7.08
CA PHE A 47 11.85 -5.14 6.59
C PHE A 47 10.99 -4.66 5.44
N GLU A 48 11.17 -5.26 4.27
CA GLU A 48 10.38 -4.89 3.10
C GLU A 48 8.94 -5.36 3.26
N ARG A 49 8.03 -4.44 3.00
CA ARG A 49 6.60 -4.71 3.02
C ARG A 49 5.99 -4.33 1.68
N LYS A 50 4.87 -4.96 1.36
CA LYS A 50 4.11 -4.66 0.16
C LYS A 50 2.65 -4.47 0.55
N ILE A 51 1.99 -3.52 -0.10
CA ILE A 51 0.56 -3.32 0.09
C ILE A 51 -0.07 -3.01 -1.26
N LYS A 52 -1.29 -3.48 -1.43
CA LYS A 52 -2.04 -3.28 -2.65
C LYS A 52 -2.94 -2.06 -2.50
N VAL A 53 -2.95 -1.20 -3.50
CA VAL A 53 -3.82 -0.03 -3.55
C VAL A 53 -4.71 -0.16 -4.77
N SER A 54 -6.02 0.01 -4.58
CA SER A 54 -6.98 -0.06 -5.67
C SER A 54 -6.77 1.10 -6.65
N GLU A 55 -6.96 0.82 -7.94
CA GLU A 55 -6.92 1.86 -8.97
C GLU A 55 -7.95 2.97 -8.71
N GLU A 56 -9.00 2.69 -7.98
CA GLU A 56 -10.03 3.66 -7.62
C GLU A 56 -9.53 4.72 -6.63
N GLU A 57 -8.43 4.47 -5.95
CA GLU A 57 -7.80 5.41 -5.02
C GLU A 57 -6.85 6.37 -5.76
N GLY A 58 -7.40 7.08 -6.74
CA GLY A 58 -6.59 7.92 -7.63
C GLY A 58 -5.79 8.99 -6.93
N ASP A 59 -6.38 9.65 -5.92
CA ASP A 59 -5.69 10.70 -5.18
C ASP A 59 -4.50 10.15 -4.41
N LEU A 60 -4.68 9.00 -3.77
CA LEU A 60 -3.61 8.34 -3.04
C LEU A 60 -2.49 7.90 -3.97
N ILE A 61 -2.85 7.31 -5.11
CA ILE A 61 -1.88 6.88 -6.12
C ILE A 61 -1.06 8.07 -6.60
N GLN A 62 -1.71 9.21 -6.82
CA GLN A 62 -1.03 10.42 -7.27
C GLN A 62 -0.02 10.89 -6.23
N ILE A 63 -0.38 10.90 -4.96
CA ILE A 63 0.53 11.25 -3.86
C ILE A 63 1.72 10.28 -3.83
N LEU A 64 1.45 8.99 -3.88
CA LEU A 64 2.50 7.97 -3.84
C LEU A 64 3.46 8.10 -5.02
N SER A 65 2.96 8.52 -6.18
CA SER A 65 3.78 8.68 -7.38
C SER A 65 4.74 9.86 -7.31
N THR A 66 4.55 10.78 -6.35
CA THR A 66 5.47 11.90 -6.16
C THR A 66 6.65 11.57 -5.26
N PHE A 67 6.60 10.45 -4.54
CA PHE A 67 7.67 10.06 -3.63
C PHE A 67 8.86 9.51 -4.37
N LYS A 68 10.05 9.76 -3.82
CA LYS A 68 11.30 9.23 -4.37
C LYS A 68 11.68 7.94 -3.65
N THR A 69 12.45 7.09 -4.32
CA THR A 69 12.98 5.88 -3.71
C THR A 69 13.79 6.23 -2.47
N TYR A 70 13.52 5.50 -1.38
CA TYR A 70 14.14 5.69 -0.05
C TYR A 70 13.74 6.99 0.65
N GLN A 71 12.69 7.65 0.19
CA GLN A 71 12.15 8.82 0.88
C GLN A 71 11.41 8.38 2.15
N LYS A 72 11.59 9.13 3.24
CA LYS A 72 10.84 8.91 4.47
C LYS A 72 9.42 9.44 4.30
N VAL A 73 8.46 8.61 4.61
CA VAL A 73 7.04 8.94 4.41
C VAL A 73 6.23 8.51 5.61
N ILE A 74 5.07 9.12 5.78
CA ILE A 74 4.11 8.73 6.80
C ILE A 74 2.93 8.08 6.09
N PHE A 75 2.60 6.86 6.49
CA PHE A 75 1.45 6.13 5.98
C PHE A 75 0.40 6.00 7.07
N ASP A 76 -0.86 6.21 6.70
CA ASP A 76 -2.00 5.94 7.54
C ASP A 76 -2.68 4.68 7.01
N PHE A 77 -2.88 3.72 7.90
CA PHE A 77 -3.54 2.46 7.56
C PHE A 77 -4.85 2.34 8.32
N ASP A 78 -5.85 1.80 7.65
CA ASP A 78 -7.05 1.33 8.32
C ASP A 78 -6.86 -0.15 8.65
N VAL A 79 -6.89 -0.48 9.92
CA VAL A 79 -6.68 -1.83 10.42
C VAL A 79 -8.01 -2.43 10.78
N GLY A 80 -8.35 -3.54 10.13
CA GLY A 80 -9.59 -4.26 10.40
C GLY A 80 -9.33 -5.68 10.84
N PHE A 81 -10.36 -6.30 11.37
CA PHE A 81 -10.33 -7.70 11.78
C PHE A 81 -11.52 -8.44 11.19
N ASN A 82 -11.27 -9.64 10.70
CA ASN A 82 -12.35 -10.50 10.22
C ASN A 82 -12.03 -11.95 10.58
N SER A 83 -12.88 -12.88 10.14
CA SER A 83 -12.71 -14.29 10.45
C SER A 83 -11.42 -14.90 9.87
N LYS A 84 -10.80 -14.22 8.91
CA LYS A 84 -9.56 -14.68 8.27
C LYS A 84 -8.32 -14.02 8.86
N GLY A 85 -8.47 -13.09 9.81
CA GLY A 85 -7.37 -12.43 10.47
C GLY A 85 -7.41 -10.91 10.36
N ILE A 86 -6.23 -10.30 10.30
CA ILE A 86 -6.08 -8.86 10.27
C ILE A 86 -6.03 -8.38 8.82
N THR A 87 -6.73 -7.29 8.54
CA THR A 87 -6.68 -6.63 7.23
C THR A 87 -6.05 -5.26 7.37
N LEU A 88 -5.26 -4.86 6.37
CA LEU A 88 -4.64 -3.55 6.30
C LEU A 88 -5.00 -2.88 4.98
N LYS A 89 -5.43 -1.63 5.07
CA LYS A 89 -5.69 -0.80 3.89
C LYS A 89 -4.95 0.52 4.05
N LEU A 90 -4.13 0.86 3.05
CA LEU A 90 -3.47 2.16 3.02
C LEU A 90 -4.51 3.21 2.64
N ILE A 91 -4.71 4.22 3.48
CA ILE A 91 -5.74 5.23 3.26
C ILE A 91 -5.16 6.61 3.01
N ASP A 92 -3.94 6.88 3.44
CA ASP A 92 -3.30 8.16 3.22
C ASP A 92 -1.78 8.03 3.30
N ALA A 93 -1.10 8.97 2.66
CA ALA A 93 0.36 9.03 2.66
C ALA A 93 0.80 10.48 2.59
N SER A 94 1.88 10.82 3.28
CA SER A 94 2.42 12.17 3.26
C SER A 94 3.93 12.16 3.40
N ASP A 95 4.54 13.24 2.96
CA ASP A 95 5.96 13.46 3.16
C ASP A 95 6.19 13.87 4.60
N LYS A 96 7.14 13.22 5.26
CA LYS A 96 7.48 13.54 6.64
C LYS A 96 7.84 15.02 6.82
N GLU A 97 8.53 15.60 5.86
CA GLU A 97 8.98 16.98 5.98
C GLU A 97 7.84 17.99 6.00
N VAL A 98 6.74 17.67 5.35
CA VAL A 98 5.57 18.56 5.32
C VAL A 98 4.90 18.65 6.68
N VAL A 99 5.09 17.67 7.53
CA VAL A 99 4.43 17.57 8.83
C VAL A 99 5.14 18.36 9.92
N GLN A 100 6.27 18.89 9.64
CA GLN A 100 7.17 19.49 10.62
C GLN A 100 6.75 20.90 11.09
N LYS A 101 5.69 21.42 10.66
CA LYS A 101 5.27 22.77 11.01
C LYS A 101 4.55 22.85 12.34
#